data_e6395e97e8414194ae2fddcd32159c06
#
_entry.id   e6395e97e8414194ae2fddcd32159c06
#
_cell.length_a   1.000
_cell.length_b   1.000
_cell.length_c   1.000
_cell.angle_alpha   90.00
_cell.angle_beta   90.00
_cell.angle_gamma   90.00
#
_symmetry.space_group_name_H-M   'P 1'
#
loop_
_entity.id
_entity.type
_entity.pdbx_description
1 polymer ?
#
loop_
_entity_poly.entity_id
_entity_poly.type
_entity_poly.pdbx_seq_one_letter_code
_entity_poly.pdbx_strand_id
1 'polypeptide(L)'
;RLAGAWPRYMFYTLFFVLLHNFFVTHRLYAGQELYNHTRMLTAWMSSLSFNSPEQVQGALWFLPVWLVSSGLFAGCVWFGRAAARFARKDNVKLPVCAFACILIGLAGVFLNMRSCPLPYNLQAALLVVPVYLIAWLMQQFFSNFRHYTVWYGCLISALLLHLTNTKLHIFIDLASMHIPGVLFYPISIIGIYFVCLLLFLVRF
;
A
#
# COMPACT_ATOMS: atom_id res chain seq x y z
N ARG A 1 -12.58 -10.01 7.02
CA ARG A 1 -12.33 -9.38 5.69
C ARG A 1 -11.11 -9.97 4.97
N LEU A 2 -10.03 -10.35 5.67
CA LEU A 2 -8.83 -10.98 5.07
C LEU A 2 -9.14 -12.34 4.43
N ALA A 3 -9.96 -13.17 5.09
CA ALA A 3 -10.36 -14.48 4.58
C ALA A 3 -11.12 -14.41 3.23
N GLY A 4 -11.76 -13.28 2.91
CA GLY A 4 -12.43 -13.08 1.62
C GLY A 4 -11.51 -12.59 0.49
N ALA A 5 -10.35 -12.01 0.81
CA ALA A 5 -9.41 -11.51 -0.20
C ALA A 5 -8.58 -12.65 -0.82
N TRP A 6 -8.21 -13.65 -0.02
CA TRP A 6 -7.39 -14.78 -0.45
C TRP A 6 -8.00 -15.62 -1.58
N PRO A 7 -9.26 -16.09 -1.50
CA PRO A 7 -9.88 -16.84 -2.59
C PRO A 7 -9.96 -16.04 -3.89
N ARG A 8 -10.21 -14.73 -3.81
CA ARG A 8 -10.23 -13.85 -4.99
C ARG A 8 -8.85 -13.75 -5.61
N TYR A 9 -7.82 -13.55 -4.81
CA TYR A 9 -6.43 -13.55 -5.28
C TYR A 9 -6.09 -14.86 -5.99
N MET A 10 -6.40 -16.02 -5.38
CA MET A 10 -6.18 -17.33 -5.97
C MET A 10 -6.91 -17.50 -7.30
N PHE A 11 -8.17 -17.08 -7.36
CA PHE A 11 -8.97 -17.13 -8.59
C PHE A 11 -8.33 -16.30 -9.71
N TYR A 12 -7.99 -15.05 -9.45
CA TYR A 12 -7.35 -14.19 -10.46
C TYR A 12 -5.98 -14.72 -10.89
N THR A 13 -5.19 -15.20 -9.95
CA THR A 13 -3.89 -15.80 -10.23
C THR A 13 -4.01 -16.99 -11.17
N LEU A 14 -4.86 -17.95 -10.83
CA LEU A 14 -5.11 -19.12 -11.67
C LEU A 14 -5.64 -18.70 -13.06
N PHE A 15 -6.60 -17.79 -13.09
CA PHE A 15 -7.21 -17.30 -14.33
C PHE A 15 -6.17 -16.70 -15.28
N PHE A 16 -5.31 -15.80 -14.82
CA PHE A 16 -4.31 -15.17 -15.67
C PHE A 16 -3.21 -16.14 -16.11
N VAL A 17 -2.78 -17.05 -15.25
CA VAL A 17 -1.80 -18.10 -15.64
C VAL A 17 -2.38 -19.02 -16.70
N LEU A 18 -3.65 -19.42 -16.59
CA LEU A 18 -4.33 -20.25 -17.60
C LEU A 18 -4.48 -19.52 -18.95
N LEU A 19 -4.73 -18.21 -18.91
CA LEU A 19 -4.87 -17.38 -20.11
C LEU A 19 -3.53 -16.88 -20.67
N HIS A 20 -2.39 -17.19 -20.04
CA HIS A 20 -1.07 -16.71 -20.46
C HIS A 20 -0.80 -16.96 -21.96
N ASN A 21 -0.95 -18.19 -22.41
CA ASN A 21 -0.69 -18.56 -23.81
C ASN A 21 -1.63 -17.84 -24.79
N PHE A 22 -2.88 -17.60 -24.38
CA PHE A 22 -3.82 -16.79 -25.16
C PHE A 22 -3.32 -15.35 -25.30
N PHE A 23 -2.88 -14.71 -24.21
CA PHE A 23 -2.36 -13.33 -24.24
C PHE A 23 -1.08 -13.20 -25.05
N VAL A 24 -0.17 -14.18 -24.96
CA VAL A 24 1.06 -14.21 -25.77
C VAL A 24 0.74 -14.38 -27.26
N THR A 25 -0.14 -15.31 -27.63
CA THR A 25 -0.54 -15.56 -29.01
C THR A 25 -1.20 -14.34 -29.66
N HIS A 26 -1.99 -13.58 -28.90
CA HIS A 26 -2.66 -12.36 -29.36
C HIS A 26 -1.81 -11.10 -29.18
N ARG A 27 -0.50 -11.23 -28.87
CA ARG A 27 0.46 -10.12 -28.69
C ARG A 27 0.05 -9.11 -27.61
N LEU A 28 -0.76 -9.53 -26.64
CA LEU A 28 -1.11 -8.72 -25.48
C LEU A 28 0.00 -8.71 -24.43
N TYR A 29 0.86 -9.73 -24.44
CA TYR A 29 2.07 -9.81 -23.61
C TYR A 29 3.30 -9.61 -24.50
N ALA A 30 4.06 -8.53 -24.23
CA ALA A 30 5.28 -8.23 -24.96
C ALA A 30 6.46 -9.05 -24.43
N GLY A 31 7.19 -9.73 -25.35
CA GLY A 31 8.44 -10.41 -25.00
C GLY A 31 8.31 -11.65 -24.11
N GLN A 32 7.10 -12.20 -23.96
CA GLN A 32 6.87 -13.43 -23.20
C GLN A 32 6.86 -14.67 -24.12
N GLU A 33 7.34 -15.79 -23.57
CA GLU A 33 7.29 -17.09 -24.23
C GLU A 33 6.03 -17.85 -23.85
N LEU A 34 5.58 -18.75 -24.75
CA LEU A 34 4.47 -19.65 -24.45
C LEU A 34 4.81 -20.59 -23.29
N TYR A 35 3.86 -20.79 -22.40
CA TYR A 35 4.03 -21.75 -21.30
C TYR A 35 3.70 -23.17 -21.77
N ASN A 36 4.57 -24.09 -21.42
CA ASN A 36 4.24 -25.52 -21.40
C ASN A 36 3.57 -25.86 -20.05
N HIS A 37 3.06 -27.08 -19.90
CA HIS A 37 2.36 -27.51 -18.68
C HIS A 37 3.20 -27.34 -17.41
N THR A 38 4.49 -27.65 -17.48
CA THR A 38 5.40 -27.54 -16.32
C THR A 38 5.61 -26.09 -15.92
N ARG A 39 5.86 -25.19 -16.91
CA ARG A 39 6.00 -23.75 -16.66
C ARG A 39 4.72 -23.15 -16.11
N MET A 40 3.54 -23.58 -16.62
CA MET A 40 2.24 -23.11 -16.15
C MET A 40 2.02 -23.47 -14.67
N LEU A 41 2.34 -24.71 -14.28
CA LEU A 41 2.26 -25.14 -12.89
C LEU A 41 3.24 -24.39 -11.99
N THR A 42 4.49 -24.20 -12.45
CA THR A 42 5.50 -23.43 -11.72
C THR A 42 5.08 -21.96 -11.56
N ALA A 43 4.54 -21.35 -12.61
CA ALA A 43 4.02 -19.97 -12.56
C ALA A 43 2.89 -19.84 -11.55
N TRP A 44 1.99 -20.80 -11.51
CA TRP A 44 0.90 -20.81 -10.53
C TRP A 44 1.43 -20.96 -9.11
N MET A 45 2.33 -21.92 -8.86
CA MET A 45 2.94 -22.11 -7.55
C MET A 45 3.73 -20.88 -7.07
N SER A 46 4.46 -20.22 -7.98
CA SER A 46 5.17 -18.97 -7.69
C SER A 46 4.19 -17.86 -7.31
N SER A 47 3.07 -17.78 -8.00
CA SER A 47 2.02 -16.78 -7.71
C SER A 47 1.35 -17.04 -6.36
N LEU A 48 1.23 -18.30 -5.91
CA LEU A 48 0.77 -18.62 -4.55
C LEU A 48 1.69 -18.04 -3.48
N SER A 49 2.97 -17.91 -3.80
CA SER A 49 3.98 -17.27 -2.95
C SER A 49 4.08 -15.75 -3.19
N PHE A 50 3.10 -15.12 -3.84
CA PHE A 50 3.10 -13.70 -4.22
C PHE A 50 4.27 -13.28 -5.14
N ASN A 51 4.94 -14.22 -5.76
CA ASN A 51 6.00 -13.99 -6.75
C ASN A 51 5.46 -14.29 -8.15
N SER A 52 4.56 -13.41 -8.62
CA SER A 52 3.87 -13.65 -9.89
C SER A 52 4.78 -13.32 -11.08
N PRO A 53 4.95 -14.24 -12.03
CA PRO A 53 5.65 -13.99 -13.28
C PRO A 53 4.77 -13.27 -14.32
N GLU A 54 3.48 -13.13 -14.08
CA GLU A 54 2.52 -12.59 -15.03
C GLU A 54 2.54 -11.06 -15.07
N GLN A 55 2.64 -10.46 -16.28
CA GLN A 55 2.66 -8.99 -16.44
C GLN A 55 1.39 -8.32 -15.88
N VAL A 56 0.22 -8.89 -16.14
CA VAL A 56 -1.06 -8.35 -15.61
C VAL A 56 -1.14 -8.48 -14.09
N GLN A 57 -0.52 -9.49 -13.52
CA GLN A 57 -0.46 -9.67 -12.07
C GLN A 57 0.59 -8.79 -11.40
N GLY A 58 1.44 -8.12 -12.17
CA GLY A 58 2.41 -7.15 -11.63
C GLY A 58 1.76 -6.10 -10.72
N ALA A 59 0.51 -5.75 -10.99
CA ALA A 59 -0.27 -4.86 -10.10
C ALA A 59 -0.68 -5.50 -8.77
N LEU A 60 -0.63 -6.83 -8.64
CA LEU A 60 -1.06 -7.54 -7.42
C LEU A 60 0.00 -7.57 -6.31
N TRP A 61 1.21 -7.04 -6.57
CA TRP A 61 2.28 -6.91 -5.57
C TRP A 61 1.83 -6.16 -4.31
N PHE A 62 0.84 -5.28 -4.43
CA PHE A 62 0.31 -4.53 -3.29
C PHE A 62 -0.46 -5.39 -2.29
N LEU A 63 -0.96 -6.56 -2.69
CA LEU A 63 -1.76 -7.44 -1.84
C LEU A 63 -0.99 -7.96 -0.61
N PRO A 64 0.21 -8.58 -0.74
CA PRO A 64 1.01 -8.95 0.42
C PRO A 64 1.41 -7.73 1.25
N VAL A 65 1.75 -6.61 0.61
CA VAL A 65 2.06 -5.35 1.30
C VAL A 65 0.86 -4.89 2.14
N TRP A 66 -0.34 -4.89 1.55
CA TRP A 66 -1.58 -4.52 2.24
C TRP A 66 -1.91 -5.46 3.40
N LEU A 67 -1.77 -6.78 3.21
CA LEU A 67 -2.02 -7.77 4.25
C LEU A 67 -1.09 -7.60 5.44
N VAL A 68 0.21 -7.49 5.17
CA VAL A 68 1.23 -7.37 6.22
C VAL A 68 1.12 -6.02 6.93
N SER A 69 0.99 -4.92 6.19
CA SER A 69 0.87 -3.58 6.79
C SER A 69 -0.39 -3.42 7.64
N SER A 70 -1.54 -3.96 7.18
CA SER A 70 -2.77 -3.95 8.00
C SER A 70 -2.65 -4.82 9.25
N GLY A 71 -1.98 -5.96 9.17
CA GLY A 71 -1.68 -6.81 10.32
C GLY A 71 -0.76 -6.11 11.33
N LEU A 72 0.31 -5.48 10.86
CA LEU A 72 1.23 -4.70 11.69
C LEU A 72 0.51 -3.51 12.35
N PHE A 73 -0.31 -2.77 11.60
CA PHE A 73 -1.10 -1.68 12.17
C PHE A 73 -2.08 -2.17 13.23
N ALA A 74 -2.78 -3.29 12.99
CA ALA A 74 -3.65 -3.90 13.99
C ALA A 74 -2.87 -4.30 15.26
N GLY A 75 -1.64 -4.81 15.09
CA GLY A 75 -0.71 -5.10 16.18
C GLY A 75 -0.33 -3.84 16.98
N CYS A 76 -0.03 -2.72 16.31
CA CYS A 76 0.25 -1.44 16.96
C CYS A 76 -0.97 -0.95 17.77
N VAL A 77 -2.17 -1.05 17.22
CA VAL A 77 -3.42 -0.68 17.93
C VAL A 77 -3.65 -1.59 19.14
N TRP A 78 -3.42 -2.89 18.99
CA TRP A 78 -3.52 -3.84 20.11
C TRP A 78 -2.50 -3.51 21.21
N PHE A 79 -1.24 -3.25 20.84
CA PHE A 79 -0.18 -2.86 21.77
C PHE A 79 -0.52 -1.56 22.52
N GLY A 80 -1.01 -0.55 21.80
CA GLY A 80 -1.50 0.70 22.42
C GLY A 80 -2.64 0.46 23.44
N ARG A 81 -3.60 -0.43 23.11
CA ARG A 81 -4.66 -0.82 24.03
C ARG A 81 -4.14 -1.57 25.25
N ALA A 82 -3.18 -2.47 25.06
CA ALA A 82 -2.56 -3.21 26.16
C ALA A 82 -1.80 -2.26 27.12
N ALA A 83 -1.04 -1.31 26.56
CA ALA A 83 -0.34 -0.28 27.35
C ALA A 83 -1.31 0.60 28.15
N ALA A 84 -2.44 1.01 27.56
CA ALA A 84 -3.47 1.80 28.23
C ALA A 84 -4.12 1.03 29.40
N ARG A 85 -4.39 -0.26 29.23
CA ARG A 85 -4.90 -1.14 30.29
C ARG A 85 -3.90 -1.28 31.44
N PHE A 86 -2.61 -1.48 31.09
CA PHE A 86 -1.55 -1.60 32.09
C PHE A 86 -1.36 -0.30 32.89
N ALA A 87 -1.33 0.83 32.19
CA ALA A 87 -1.19 2.17 32.80
C ALA A 87 -2.48 2.65 33.50
N ARG A 88 -3.63 1.97 33.31
CA ARG A 88 -4.97 2.40 33.74
C ARG A 88 -5.32 3.81 33.27
N LYS A 89 -4.86 4.22 32.07
CA LYS A 89 -5.05 5.55 31.48
C LYS A 89 -5.32 5.43 29.99
N ASP A 90 -6.50 5.83 29.53
CA ASP A 90 -6.89 5.74 28.12
C ASP A 90 -6.09 6.68 27.21
N ASN A 91 -5.59 7.80 27.74
CA ASN A 91 -4.79 8.75 26.97
C ASN A 91 -3.42 8.20 26.52
N VAL A 92 -2.95 7.09 27.07
CA VAL A 92 -1.69 6.41 26.69
C VAL A 92 -1.83 5.62 25.40
N LYS A 93 -3.05 5.19 25.05
CA LYS A 93 -3.32 4.33 23.87
C LYS A 93 -2.81 4.92 22.57
N LEU A 94 -3.17 6.17 22.27
CA LEU A 94 -2.81 6.81 21.00
C LEU A 94 -1.31 7.11 20.89
N PRO A 95 -0.64 7.72 21.89
CA PRO A 95 0.81 7.94 21.83
C PRO A 95 1.61 6.66 21.65
N VAL A 96 1.27 5.59 22.35
CA VAL A 96 1.98 4.30 22.22
C VAL A 96 1.77 3.67 20.86
N CYS A 97 0.53 3.67 20.34
CA CYS A 97 0.23 3.21 18.99
C CYS A 97 1.01 4.03 17.95
N ALA A 98 1.02 5.36 18.07
CA ALA A 98 1.72 6.26 17.16
C ALA A 98 3.24 6.01 17.19
N PHE A 99 3.82 5.88 18.37
CA PHE A 99 5.24 5.58 18.55
C PHE A 99 5.61 4.24 17.88
N ALA A 100 4.83 3.19 18.10
CA ALA A 100 5.07 1.90 17.46
C ALA A 100 4.97 1.99 15.92
N CYS A 101 3.96 2.69 15.39
CA CYS A 101 3.82 2.91 13.94
C CYS A 101 5.02 3.68 13.36
N ILE A 102 5.50 4.72 14.04
CA ILE A 102 6.65 5.51 13.61
C ILE A 102 7.92 4.66 13.59
N LEU A 103 8.17 3.87 14.65
CA LEU A 103 9.34 2.99 14.70
C LEU A 103 9.34 1.97 13.55
N ILE A 104 8.21 1.35 13.26
CA ILE A 104 8.06 0.42 12.14
C ILE A 104 8.33 1.14 10.82
N GLY A 105 7.78 2.33 10.63
CA GLY A 105 7.99 3.12 9.42
C GLY A 105 9.44 3.53 9.23
N LEU A 106 10.13 3.97 10.30
CA LEU A 106 11.56 4.30 10.26
C LEU A 106 12.41 3.07 9.93
N ALA A 107 12.06 1.89 10.44
CA ALA A 107 12.73 0.65 10.05
C ALA A 107 12.56 0.38 8.55
N GLY A 108 11.36 0.61 7.98
CA GLY A 108 11.13 0.50 6.54
C GLY A 108 11.98 1.48 5.72
N VAL A 109 12.07 2.75 6.14
CA VAL A 109 12.95 3.76 5.50
C VAL A 109 14.41 3.32 5.57
N PHE A 110 14.87 2.88 6.73
CA PHE A 110 16.27 2.45 6.94
C PHE A 110 16.62 1.26 6.05
N LEU A 111 15.78 0.24 6.00
CA LEU A 111 15.98 -0.94 5.13
C LEU A 111 16.01 -0.55 3.65
N ASN A 112 15.16 0.39 3.23
CA ASN A 112 15.17 0.89 1.87
C ASN A 112 16.47 1.66 1.54
N MET A 113 16.92 2.54 2.44
CA MET A 113 18.17 3.29 2.27
C MET A 113 19.41 2.39 2.23
N ARG A 114 19.37 1.25 2.90
CA ARG A 114 20.44 0.24 2.88
C ARG A 114 20.38 -0.70 1.68
N SER A 115 19.42 -0.50 0.77
CA SER A 115 19.17 -1.39 -0.38
C SER A 115 19.11 -2.86 0.04
N CYS A 116 18.50 -3.12 1.21
CA CYS A 116 18.30 -4.46 1.72
C CYS A 116 16.91 -4.97 1.25
N PRO A 117 16.84 -5.72 0.13
CA PRO A 117 15.56 -6.18 -0.38
C PRO A 117 15.01 -7.27 0.53
N LEU A 118 13.85 -7.02 1.10
CA LEU A 118 13.07 -8.06 1.77
C LEU A 118 12.18 -8.78 0.76
N PRO A 119 11.95 -10.10 0.93
CA PRO A 119 11.05 -10.84 0.05
C PRO A 119 9.66 -10.20 0.06
N TYR A 120 8.95 -10.30 -1.07
CA TYR A 120 7.56 -9.83 -1.22
C TYR A 120 7.34 -8.34 -0.95
N ASN A 121 8.37 -7.50 -1.15
CA ASN A 121 8.31 -6.06 -0.85
C ASN A 121 7.88 -5.75 0.60
N LEU A 122 8.28 -6.57 1.56
CA LEU A 122 7.94 -6.37 2.98
C LEU A 122 8.43 -5.03 3.52
N GLN A 123 9.52 -4.45 2.98
CA GLN A 123 9.94 -3.09 3.31
C GLN A 123 8.85 -2.06 2.97
N ALA A 124 8.12 -2.24 1.85
CA ALA A 124 6.98 -1.38 1.52
C ALA A 124 5.85 -1.51 2.55
N ALA A 125 5.62 -2.73 3.05
CA ALA A 125 4.63 -2.94 4.12
C ALA A 125 4.98 -2.18 5.39
N LEU A 126 6.25 -2.14 5.79
CA LEU A 126 6.71 -1.37 6.95
C LEU A 126 6.51 0.14 6.74
N LEU A 127 6.84 0.65 5.55
CA LEU A 127 6.66 2.06 5.19
C LEU A 127 5.20 2.52 5.26
N VAL A 128 4.27 1.66 4.88
CA VAL A 128 2.84 2.00 4.81
C VAL A 128 2.17 2.02 6.20
N VAL A 129 2.75 1.40 7.24
CA VAL A 129 2.14 1.35 8.59
C VAL A 129 1.83 2.75 9.17
N PRO A 130 2.73 3.74 9.17
CA PRO A 130 2.40 5.10 9.64
C PRO A 130 1.32 5.77 8.80
N VAL A 131 1.23 5.44 7.51
CA VAL A 131 0.19 5.96 6.61
C VAL A 131 -1.20 5.51 7.05
N TYR A 132 -1.35 4.26 7.53
CA TYR A 132 -2.61 3.80 8.14
C TYR A 132 -2.99 4.59 9.40
N LEU A 133 -2.00 4.91 10.25
CA LEU A 133 -2.26 5.75 11.42
C LEU A 133 -2.77 7.12 11.02
N ILE A 134 -2.12 7.75 10.03
CA ILE A 134 -2.52 9.08 9.53
C ILE A 134 -3.93 9.00 8.94
N ALA A 135 -4.23 8.02 8.09
CA ALA A 135 -5.55 7.83 7.52
C ALA A 135 -6.62 7.61 8.59
N TRP A 136 -6.30 6.84 9.63
CA TRP A 136 -7.21 6.62 10.77
C TRP A 136 -7.47 7.91 11.57
N LEU A 137 -6.46 8.72 11.80
CA LEU A 137 -6.61 10.03 12.45
C LEU A 137 -7.41 11.00 11.58
N MET A 138 -7.12 11.06 10.28
CA MET A 138 -7.81 11.93 9.34
C MET A 138 -9.31 11.59 9.21
N GLN A 139 -9.69 10.33 9.33
CA GLN A 139 -11.09 9.92 9.28
C GLN A 139 -11.96 10.68 10.30
N GLN A 140 -11.40 11.02 11.46
CA GLN A 140 -12.09 11.78 12.50
C GLN A 140 -12.33 13.25 12.10
N PHE A 141 -11.47 13.81 11.26
CA PHE A 141 -11.57 15.19 10.78
C PHE A 141 -12.54 15.31 9.60
N PHE A 142 -12.63 14.30 8.72
CA PHE A 142 -13.45 14.35 7.51
C PHE A 142 -14.95 14.45 7.78
N SER A 143 -15.44 14.06 8.96
CA SER A 143 -16.86 14.18 9.33
C SER A 143 -17.36 15.62 9.40
N ASN A 144 -16.47 16.61 9.51
CA ASN A 144 -16.78 18.02 9.72
C ASN A 144 -16.54 18.93 8.51
N PHE A 145 -16.16 18.37 7.34
CA PHE A 145 -15.85 19.18 6.16
C PHE A 145 -17.11 19.70 5.46
N ARG A 146 -17.10 21.00 5.13
CA ARG A 146 -18.11 21.61 4.26
C ARG A 146 -17.71 21.39 2.78
N HIS A 147 -18.71 21.30 1.90
CA HIS A 147 -18.52 20.94 0.48
C HIS A 147 -17.49 21.82 -0.25
N TYR A 148 -17.55 23.17 -0.08
CA TYR A 148 -16.58 24.08 -0.72
C TYR A 148 -15.14 23.91 -0.19
N THR A 149 -14.97 23.58 1.09
CA THR A 149 -13.63 23.31 1.67
C THR A 149 -13.00 22.08 1.02
N VAL A 150 -13.83 21.09 0.64
CA VAL A 150 -13.39 19.89 -0.06
C VAL A 150 -12.85 20.22 -1.45
N TRP A 151 -13.53 21.07 -2.23
CA TRP A 151 -13.07 21.49 -3.55
C TRP A 151 -11.69 22.19 -3.49
N TYR A 152 -11.55 23.18 -2.61
CA TYR A 152 -10.25 23.86 -2.43
C TYR A 152 -9.16 22.89 -1.96
N GLY A 153 -9.48 21.95 -1.06
CA GLY A 153 -8.55 20.90 -0.63
C GLY A 153 -8.09 20.02 -1.78
N CYS A 154 -8.98 19.59 -2.67
CA CYS A 154 -8.64 18.81 -3.87
C CYS A 154 -7.71 19.59 -4.80
N LEU A 155 -8.02 20.84 -5.10
CA LEU A 155 -7.21 21.68 -6.01
C LEU A 155 -5.80 21.90 -5.44
N ILE A 156 -5.69 22.26 -4.16
CA ILE A 156 -4.41 22.48 -3.49
C ILE A 156 -3.59 21.18 -3.47
N SER A 157 -4.20 20.06 -3.11
CA SER A 157 -3.51 18.76 -3.05
C SER A 157 -3.03 18.33 -4.43
N ALA A 158 -3.87 18.48 -5.47
CA ALA A 158 -3.51 18.17 -6.85
C ALA A 158 -2.33 19.04 -7.33
N LEU A 159 -2.37 20.36 -7.04
CA LEU A 159 -1.30 21.27 -7.38
C LEU A 159 0.00 20.91 -6.68
N LEU A 160 -0.04 20.61 -5.37
CA LEU A 160 1.14 20.21 -4.61
C LEU A 160 1.75 18.91 -5.15
N LEU A 161 0.94 17.90 -5.46
CA LEU A 161 1.42 16.65 -6.06
C LEU A 161 2.02 16.88 -7.45
N HIS A 162 1.38 17.72 -8.26
CA HIS A 162 1.91 18.08 -9.57
C HIS A 162 3.25 18.81 -9.47
N LEU A 163 3.38 19.81 -8.59
CA LEU A 163 4.62 20.54 -8.36
C LEU A 163 5.74 19.64 -7.81
N THR A 164 5.42 18.72 -6.90
CA THR A 164 6.39 17.75 -6.37
C THR A 164 6.96 16.88 -7.49
N ASN A 165 6.10 16.39 -8.37
CA ASN A 165 6.54 15.55 -9.47
C ASN A 165 7.29 16.32 -10.55
N THR A 166 6.77 17.49 -10.99
CA THR A 166 7.31 18.21 -12.16
C THR A 166 8.49 19.12 -11.85
N LYS A 167 8.49 19.77 -10.69
CA LYS A 167 9.55 20.74 -10.31
C LYS A 167 10.63 20.14 -9.43
N LEU A 168 10.25 19.27 -8.49
CA LEU A 168 11.19 18.65 -7.58
C LEU A 168 11.66 17.27 -8.07
N HIS A 169 11.02 16.72 -9.11
CA HIS A 169 11.27 15.36 -9.62
C HIS A 169 11.21 14.30 -8.51
N ILE A 170 10.39 14.56 -7.50
CA ILE A 170 10.16 13.62 -6.39
C ILE A 170 8.91 12.85 -6.68
N PHE A 171 9.05 11.55 -6.90
CA PHE A 171 7.93 10.64 -7.08
C PHE A 171 8.08 9.40 -6.18
N ILE A 172 6.97 8.74 -5.94
CA ILE A 172 6.90 7.53 -5.14
C ILE A 172 6.48 6.39 -6.04
N ASP A 173 7.31 5.38 -6.14
CA ASP A 173 6.97 4.11 -6.76
C ASP A 173 7.30 2.97 -5.81
N LEU A 174 6.28 2.47 -5.14
CA LEU A 174 6.43 1.36 -4.19
C LEU A 174 6.69 0.02 -4.88
N ALA A 175 6.33 -0.12 -6.17
CA ALA A 175 6.58 -1.35 -6.91
C ALA A 175 8.06 -1.52 -7.21
N SER A 176 8.72 -0.44 -7.68
CA SER A 176 10.16 -0.42 -7.93
C SER A 176 10.99 -0.02 -6.71
N MET A 177 10.35 0.22 -5.56
CA MET A 177 10.96 0.71 -4.32
C MET A 177 11.70 2.05 -4.48
N HIS A 178 11.27 2.87 -5.46
CA HIS A 178 11.75 4.23 -5.59
C HIS A 178 11.05 5.12 -4.55
N ILE A 179 11.73 5.39 -3.46
CA ILE A 179 11.19 6.08 -2.29
C ILE A 179 12.11 7.23 -1.91
N PRO A 180 11.59 8.47 -1.84
CA PRO A 180 12.40 9.65 -1.50
C PRO A 180 12.73 9.74 0.00
N GLY A 181 13.08 8.63 0.63
CA GLY A 181 13.41 8.56 2.05
C GLY A 181 12.28 9.09 2.95
N VAL A 182 12.61 10.01 3.85
CA VAL A 182 11.64 10.58 4.81
C VAL A 182 10.54 11.41 4.12
N LEU A 183 10.80 11.96 2.92
CA LEU A 183 9.81 12.73 2.15
C LEU A 183 8.64 11.85 1.65
N PHE A 184 8.76 10.54 1.71
CA PHE A 184 7.66 9.61 1.46
C PHE A 184 6.40 9.97 2.25
N TYR A 185 6.53 10.28 3.55
CA TYR A 185 5.37 10.52 4.41
C TYR A 185 4.59 11.79 4.07
N PRO A 186 5.20 12.99 3.96
CA PRO A 186 4.43 14.19 3.60
C PRO A 186 3.76 14.07 2.23
N ILE A 187 4.41 13.45 1.24
CA ILE A 187 3.83 13.25 -0.08
C ILE A 187 2.66 12.26 -0.02
N SER A 188 2.81 11.17 0.73
CA SER A 188 1.72 10.18 0.93
C SER A 188 0.53 10.80 1.66
N ILE A 189 0.74 11.68 2.63
CA ILE A 189 -0.33 12.40 3.34
C ILE A 189 -1.13 13.24 2.35
N ILE A 190 -0.45 14.02 1.50
CA ILE A 190 -1.10 14.87 0.49
C ILE A 190 -1.89 13.99 -0.48
N GLY A 191 -1.32 12.86 -0.94
CA GLY A 191 -2.00 11.92 -1.84
C GLY A 191 -3.24 11.28 -1.22
N ILE A 192 -3.17 10.82 0.03
CA ILE A 192 -4.31 10.26 0.75
C ILE A 192 -5.40 11.31 0.95
N TYR A 193 -5.00 12.52 1.36
CA TYR A 193 -5.93 13.62 1.54
C TYR A 193 -6.68 13.92 0.24
N PHE A 194 -5.95 14.02 -0.89
CA PHE A 194 -6.52 14.20 -2.21
C PHE A 194 -7.53 13.11 -2.57
N VAL A 195 -7.17 11.83 -2.42
CA VAL A 195 -8.05 10.70 -2.73
C VAL A 195 -9.29 10.70 -1.84
N CYS A 196 -9.14 10.95 -0.54
CA CYS A 196 -10.28 11.02 0.38
C CYS A 196 -11.25 12.15 -0.01
N LEU A 197 -10.74 13.31 -0.41
CA LEU A 197 -11.56 14.43 -0.86
C LEU A 197 -12.29 14.12 -2.17
N LEU A 198 -11.62 13.47 -3.13
CA LEU A 198 -12.26 13.01 -4.38
C LEU A 198 -13.40 12.03 -4.09
N LEU A 199 -13.17 11.04 -3.21
CA LEU A 199 -14.20 10.09 -2.83
C LEU A 199 -15.37 10.76 -2.11
N PHE A 200 -15.13 11.82 -1.34
CA PHE A 200 -16.18 12.62 -0.73
C PHE A 200 -17.01 13.37 -1.77
N LEU A 201 -16.36 13.92 -2.82
CA LEU A 201 -17.05 14.61 -3.92
C LEU A 201 -17.90 13.68 -4.78
N VAL A 202 -17.45 12.44 -5.01
CA VAL A 202 -18.17 11.43 -5.81
C VAL A 202 -19.41 10.90 -5.08
N ARG A 203 -19.47 11.01 -3.74
CA ARG A 203 -20.64 10.57 -2.95
C ARG A 203 -21.80 11.57 -2.95
N PHE A 204 -21.61 12.75 -3.47
CA PHE A 204 -22.60 13.81 -3.64
C PHE A 204 -22.87 14.08 -5.11
#